data_300be102205e05328c0a4431e884a7f0
#
_entry.id   300be102205e05328c0a4431e884a7f0
#
_cell.length_a   1.000
_cell.length_b   1.000
_cell.length_c   1.000
_cell.angle_alpha   90.00
_cell.angle_beta   90.00
_cell.angle_gamma   90.00
#
_symmetry.space_group_name_H-M   'P 1'
#
loop_
_entity.id
_entity.type
_entity.pdbx_description
1 polymer ?
#
loop_
_entity_poly.entity_id
_entity_poly.type
_entity_poly.pdbx_seq_one_letter_code
_entity_poly.pdbx_strand_id
1 'polypeptide(L)'
;MALVYPRKIDLAQSPTPLQYLERASEKWGCGHRIWVKRDDLTGSTLSGNKVRKLEFITAFAIDNGYDTLLTCGGLQSNHCRATAFAGAQLGLAVHLLLRGEEPLDPEGNFLLDHLAGAAVSCYPLKQYVNHLDDLFRQWQEHYAVQGRKALVVPTGGSDGIGAWGYIAACEELVRDFKTYGIERAHVITATGSGGTQTGLTLGAALHKLPATVWGINVCDDETYFLDKVASDAADWRRRYPEAPDVAIEPRVLDGYVGPGYAVADPEIFELIAELGRLEGLVLDPVYTGKAFAGMLAEIGNGRFEGSRDIVFVHTGGIFGVFPQRSGFNIAMANAQ
;
A
#
# COMPACT_ATOMS: atom_id res chain seq x y z
N MET A 1 -17.52 -22.53 -7.13
CA MET A 1 -16.19 -23.07 -7.49
C MET A 1 -15.19 -22.58 -6.45
N ALA A 2 -14.13 -23.35 -6.18
CA ALA A 2 -13.02 -22.86 -5.37
C ALA A 2 -12.26 -21.79 -6.16
N LEU A 3 -11.81 -20.74 -5.47
CA LEU A 3 -10.97 -19.70 -6.08
C LEU A 3 -9.60 -20.30 -6.43
N VAL A 4 -9.20 -20.20 -7.68
CA VAL A 4 -7.89 -20.66 -8.17
C VAL A 4 -6.98 -19.44 -8.25
N TYR A 5 -5.90 -19.45 -7.50
CA TYR A 5 -4.90 -18.39 -7.53
C TYR A 5 -3.95 -18.58 -8.74
N PRO A 6 -3.57 -17.50 -9.41
CA PRO A 6 -2.45 -17.55 -10.34
C PRO A 6 -1.16 -17.86 -9.59
N ARG A 7 -0.13 -18.25 -10.33
CA ARG A 7 1.20 -18.45 -9.74
C ARG A 7 1.67 -17.19 -9.03
N LYS A 8 2.29 -17.35 -7.86
CA LYS A 8 3.00 -16.31 -7.14
C LYS A 8 4.41 -16.75 -6.79
N ILE A 9 5.27 -15.78 -6.50
CA ILE A 9 6.61 -16.02 -5.93
C ILE A 9 6.56 -15.53 -4.48
N ASP A 10 6.96 -16.39 -3.55
CA ASP A 10 6.96 -16.03 -2.13
C ASP A 10 8.06 -14.99 -1.85
N LEU A 11 7.65 -13.76 -1.58
CA LEU A 11 8.49 -12.63 -1.22
C LEU A 11 8.13 -12.10 0.16
N ALA A 12 6.85 -12.12 0.50
CA ALA A 12 6.34 -11.62 1.76
C ALA A 12 6.48 -12.67 2.88
N GLN A 13 6.84 -12.22 4.07
CA GLN A 13 6.65 -12.99 5.28
C GLN A 13 5.15 -12.96 5.65
N SER A 14 4.41 -13.94 5.15
CA SER A 14 2.97 -14.07 5.37
C SER A 14 2.64 -15.47 5.90
N PRO A 15 1.52 -15.65 6.66
CA PRO A 15 0.54 -14.63 7.02
C PRO A 15 1.10 -13.59 8.00
N THR A 16 0.69 -12.32 7.84
CA THR A 16 1.06 -11.27 8.80
C THR A 16 0.15 -11.32 10.03
N PRO A 17 0.63 -10.90 11.21
CA PRO A 17 -0.18 -10.90 12.42
C PRO A 17 -1.39 -9.96 12.34
N LEU A 18 -2.50 -10.34 12.96
CA LEU A 18 -3.57 -9.44 13.39
C LEU A 18 -3.39 -9.17 14.89
N GLN A 19 -3.11 -7.93 15.26
CA GLN A 19 -2.79 -7.52 16.62
C GLN A 19 -3.89 -6.63 17.19
N TYR A 20 -4.36 -6.94 18.40
CA TYR A 20 -5.27 -6.07 19.15
C TYR A 20 -4.49 -4.90 19.76
N LEU A 21 -4.99 -3.68 19.55
CA LEU A 21 -4.43 -2.46 20.12
C LEU A 21 -5.26 -2.07 21.36
N GLU A 22 -4.91 -2.65 22.51
CA GLU A 22 -5.70 -2.50 23.73
C GLU A 22 -5.77 -1.05 24.19
N ARG A 23 -4.61 -0.40 24.35
CA ARG A 23 -4.53 0.98 24.85
C ARG A 23 -5.10 2.01 23.87
N ALA A 24 -4.92 1.78 22.57
CA ALA A 24 -5.53 2.60 21.52
C ALA A 24 -7.05 2.44 21.50
N SER A 25 -7.56 1.22 21.69
CA SER A 25 -8.99 0.96 21.81
C SER A 25 -9.61 1.65 23.00
N GLU A 26 -8.96 1.58 24.17
CA GLU A 26 -9.41 2.27 25.38
C GLU A 26 -9.43 3.79 25.18
N LYS A 27 -8.39 4.35 24.56
CA LYS A 27 -8.24 5.79 24.40
C LYS A 27 -9.12 6.37 23.30
N TRP A 28 -9.18 5.71 22.12
CA TRP A 28 -9.76 6.28 20.91
C TRP A 28 -10.92 5.46 20.32
N GLY A 29 -11.15 4.27 20.82
CA GLY A 29 -12.09 3.34 20.22
C GLY A 29 -13.56 3.68 20.37
N CYS A 30 -13.96 4.56 21.31
CA CYS A 30 -15.36 4.88 21.61
C CYS A 30 -16.26 3.64 21.75
N GLY A 31 -15.71 2.56 22.31
CA GLY A 31 -16.39 1.26 22.47
C GLY A 31 -16.06 0.22 21.38
N HIS A 32 -15.38 0.61 20.32
CA HIS A 32 -14.82 -0.32 19.34
C HIS A 32 -13.51 -0.94 19.79
N ARG A 33 -13.25 -2.18 19.36
CA ARG A 33 -11.93 -2.81 19.44
C ARG A 33 -11.14 -2.47 18.18
N ILE A 34 -10.01 -1.82 18.32
CA ILE A 34 -9.10 -1.46 17.21
C ILE A 34 -8.06 -2.58 17.07
N TRP A 35 -8.01 -3.17 15.90
CA TRP A 35 -7.04 -4.17 15.50
C TRP A 35 -6.14 -3.60 14.42
N VAL A 36 -4.92 -4.12 14.32
CA VAL A 36 -4.01 -3.79 13.23
C VAL A 36 -3.56 -5.06 12.50
N LYS A 37 -3.78 -5.11 11.18
CA LYS A 37 -3.16 -6.11 10.30
C LYS A 37 -1.76 -5.63 9.94
N ARG A 38 -0.74 -6.34 10.39
CA ARG A 38 0.67 -5.94 10.42
C ARG A 38 1.38 -6.17 9.08
N ASP A 39 0.88 -5.55 8.00
CA ASP A 39 1.54 -5.67 6.70
C ASP A 39 2.85 -4.87 6.59
N ASP A 40 3.16 -4.05 7.59
CA ASP A 40 4.49 -3.50 7.83
C ASP A 40 5.54 -4.59 8.10
N LEU A 41 5.13 -5.77 8.59
CA LEU A 41 5.97 -6.92 8.90
C LEU A 41 6.08 -7.96 7.77
N THR A 42 5.69 -7.63 6.55
CA THR A 42 5.88 -8.51 5.38
C THR A 42 7.35 -8.78 5.04
N GLY A 43 8.26 -8.09 5.68
CA GLY A 43 9.70 -8.22 5.55
C GLY A 43 10.42 -7.04 6.19
N SER A 44 11.70 -6.90 5.94
CA SER A 44 12.51 -5.78 6.42
C SER A 44 12.67 -4.70 5.35
N THR A 45 13.67 -4.77 4.47
CA THR A 45 13.83 -3.83 3.35
C THR A 45 12.78 -4.05 2.26
N LEU A 46 12.45 -5.29 1.94
CA LEU A 46 11.31 -5.65 1.10
C LEU A 46 10.08 -5.82 1.99
N SER A 47 9.37 -4.74 2.28
CA SER A 47 8.28 -4.70 3.26
C SER A 47 7.12 -3.82 2.84
N GLY A 48 6.00 -3.97 3.55
CA GLY A 48 4.76 -3.24 3.32
C GLY A 48 3.81 -3.91 2.32
N ASN A 49 2.68 -3.28 2.09
CA ASN A 49 1.60 -3.77 1.22
C ASN A 49 2.02 -4.11 -0.22
N LYS A 50 3.08 -3.48 -0.70
CA LYS A 50 3.52 -3.65 -2.10
C LYS A 50 4.11 -5.02 -2.35
N VAL A 51 4.69 -5.65 -1.33
CA VAL A 51 5.29 -6.99 -1.45
C VAL A 51 4.24 -8.01 -1.86
N ARG A 52 3.06 -8.00 -1.22
CA ARG A 52 1.95 -8.89 -1.57
C ARG A 52 1.54 -8.80 -3.05
N LYS A 53 1.54 -7.59 -3.61
CA LYS A 53 1.22 -7.38 -5.03
C LYS A 53 2.35 -7.85 -5.93
N LEU A 54 3.59 -7.55 -5.53
CA LEU A 54 4.78 -7.93 -6.28
C LEU A 54 4.97 -9.45 -6.36
N GLU A 55 4.50 -10.23 -5.40
CA GLU A 55 4.50 -11.70 -5.48
C GLU A 55 3.84 -12.21 -6.78
N PHE A 56 2.72 -11.60 -7.18
CA PHE A 56 1.99 -11.96 -8.40
C PHE A 56 2.53 -11.26 -9.64
N ILE A 57 2.89 -9.97 -9.52
CA ILE A 57 3.43 -9.19 -10.64
C ILE A 57 4.77 -9.76 -11.12
N THR A 58 5.66 -10.14 -10.20
CA THR A 58 6.96 -10.71 -10.57
C THR A 58 6.83 -12.14 -11.11
N ALA A 59 5.89 -12.93 -10.58
CA ALA A 59 5.56 -14.23 -11.16
C ALA A 59 5.08 -14.07 -12.60
N PHE A 60 4.14 -13.16 -12.85
CA PHE A 60 3.67 -12.85 -14.20
C PHE A 60 4.82 -12.37 -15.12
N ALA A 61 5.70 -11.50 -14.62
CA ALA A 61 6.85 -11.02 -15.40
C ALA A 61 7.74 -12.18 -15.86
N ILE A 62 8.13 -13.05 -14.95
CA ILE A 62 9.02 -14.19 -15.23
C ILE A 62 8.34 -15.19 -16.17
N ASP A 63 7.08 -15.54 -15.93
CA ASP A 63 6.33 -16.50 -16.74
C ASP A 63 6.13 -16.02 -18.19
N ASN A 64 6.13 -14.70 -18.40
CA ASN A 64 6.01 -14.08 -19.72
C ASN A 64 7.36 -13.63 -20.32
N GLY A 65 8.48 -14.03 -19.72
CA GLY A 65 9.83 -13.76 -20.22
C GLY A 65 10.26 -12.29 -20.15
N TYR A 66 9.72 -11.51 -19.21
CA TYR A 66 10.23 -10.19 -18.89
C TYR A 66 11.47 -10.32 -18.00
N ASP A 67 12.48 -9.52 -18.28
CA ASP A 67 13.75 -9.46 -17.54
C ASP A 67 13.98 -8.11 -16.87
N THR A 68 13.10 -7.15 -17.13
CA THR A 68 13.18 -5.77 -16.64
C THR A 68 11.82 -5.31 -16.13
N LEU A 69 11.79 -4.67 -14.98
CA LEU A 69 10.60 -4.00 -14.44
C LEU A 69 10.77 -2.49 -14.56
N LEU A 70 9.82 -1.83 -15.19
CA LEU A 70 9.72 -0.38 -15.24
C LEU A 70 8.58 0.05 -14.32
N THR A 71 8.83 0.94 -13.37
CA THR A 71 7.78 1.48 -12.53
C THR A 71 8.00 2.94 -12.18
N CYS A 72 7.08 3.55 -11.47
CA CYS A 72 7.09 4.96 -11.20
C CYS A 72 6.60 5.32 -9.79
N GLY A 73 6.98 6.52 -9.33
CA GLY A 73 6.58 7.04 -8.02
C GLY A 73 7.21 8.39 -7.70
N GLY A 74 7.00 8.88 -6.48
CA GLY A 74 7.80 9.97 -5.92
C GLY A 74 9.15 9.45 -5.42
N LEU A 75 10.08 10.35 -5.11
CA LEU A 75 11.42 10.02 -4.59
C LEU A 75 11.37 9.10 -3.35
N GLN A 76 10.36 9.26 -2.50
CA GLN A 76 10.19 8.45 -1.29
C GLN A 76 9.10 7.35 -1.47
N SER A 77 9.00 6.78 -2.67
CA SER A 77 7.99 5.77 -2.98
C SER A 77 8.29 4.41 -2.34
N ASN A 78 7.43 3.97 -1.44
CA ASN A 78 7.48 2.61 -0.89
C ASN A 78 7.30 1.53 -1.97
N HIS A 79 6.59 1.86 -3.06
CA HIS A 79 6.40 0.96 -4.18
C HIS A 79 7.69 0.79 -4.99
N CYS A 80 8.36 1.89 -5.33
CA CYS A 80 9.62 1.86 -6.07
C CYS A 80 10.65 1.05 -5.30
N ARG A 81 10.86 1.33 -4.01
CA ARG A 81 11.76 0.55 -3.15
C ARG A 81 11.40 -0.94 -3.13
N ALA A 82 10.14 -1.29 -2.91
CA ALA A 82 9.75 -2.69 -2.87
C ALA A 82 9.98 -3.37 -4.23
N THR A 83 9.72 -2.69 -5.35
CA THR A 83 9.99 -3.20 -6.70
C THR A 83 11.49 -3.38 -6.93
N ALA A 84 12.32 -2.42 -6.50
CA ALA A 84 13.78 -2.50 -6.61
C ALA A 84 14.34 -3.74 -5.87
N PHE A 85 13.93 -3.95 -4.62
CA PHE A 85 14.39 -5.12 -3.85
C PHE A 85 13.81 -6.44 -4.36
N ALA A 86 12.56 -6.47 -4.83
CA ALA A 86 12.01 -7.66 -5.46
C ALA A 86 12.77 -8.03 -6.74
N GLY A 87 13.09 -7.05 -7.57
CA GLY A 87 13.91 -7.26 -8.76
C GLY A 87 15.31 -7.77 -8.41
N ALA A 88 15.99 -7.14 -7.46
CA ALA A 88 17.32 -7.56 -7.00
C ALA A 88 17.31 -9.02 -6.50
N GLN A 89 16.31 -9.39 -5.69
CA GLN A 89 16.17 -10.76 -5.17
C GLN A 89 15.92 -11.80 -6.25
N LEU A 90 15.25 -11.42 -7.34
CA LEU A 90 14.85 -12.32 -8.43
C LEU A 90 15.76 -12.24 -9.66
N GLY A 91 16.80 -11.41 -9.64
CA GLY A 91 17.69 -11.20 -10.78
C GLY A 91 17.05 -10.46 -11.95
N LEU A 92 15.96 -9.70 -11.70
CA LEU A 92 15.32 -8.82 -12.68
C LEU A 92 15.96 -7.43 -12.58
N ALA A 93 16.22 -6.79 -13.72
CA ALA A 93 16.58 -5.39 -13.68
C ALA A 93 15.36 -4.53 -13.32
N VAL A 94 15.62 -3.44 -12.64
CA VAL A 94 14.57 -2.48 -12.26
C VAL A 94 14.98 -1.09 -12.70
N HIS A 95 14.05 -0.37 -13.31
CA HIS A 95 14.23 1.03 -13.63
C HIS A 95 13.04 1.83 -13.06
N LEU A 96 13.36 2.84 -12.26
CA LEU A 96 12.43 3.67 -11.53
C LEU A 96 12.32 5.05 -12.20
N LEU A 97 11.12 5.41 -12.63
CA LEU A 97 10.79 6.73 -13.14
C LEU A 97 10.25 7.55 -11.96
N LEU A 98 11.08 8.42 -11.40
CA LEU A 98 10.76 9.13 -10.18
C LEU A 98 10.35 10.57 -10.44
N ARG A 99 9.30 11.01 -9.75
CA ARG A 99 8.83 12.40 -9.77
C ARG A 99 9.62 13.23 -8.77
N GLY A 100 10.37 14.21 -9.26
CA GLY A 100 11.18 15.14 -8.47
C GLY A 100 12.53 15.38 -9.07
N GLU A 101 13.33 16.19 -8.41
CA GLU A 101 14.75 16.39 -8.71
C GLU A 101 15.58 15.43 -7.87
N GLU A 102 16.65 14.90 -8.45
CA GLU A 102 17.54 13.98 -7.76
C GLU A 102 18.23 14.70 -6.58
N PRO A 103 18.06 14.22 -5.33
CA PRO A 103 18.68 14.86 -4.18
C PRO A 103 20.18 14.58 -4.12
N LEU A 104 20.95 15.57 -3.67
CA LEU A 104 22.42 15.45 -3.48
C LEU A 104 22.77 14.47 -2.35
N ASP A 105 21.90 14.33 -1.36
CA ASP A 105 22.08 13.45 -0.20
C ASP A 105 20.90 12.47 -0.14
N PRO A 106 21.06 11.27 -0.72
CA PRO A 106 20.01 10.25 -0.73
C PRO A 106 19.67 9.76 0.68
N GLU A 107 18.38 9.72 1.01
CA GLU A 107 17.89 9.18 2.28
C GLU A 107 16.59 8.37 2.09
N GLY A 108 16.18 7.61 3.10
CA GLY A 108 14.92 6.86 3.12
C GLY A 108 14.79 5.85 1.99
N ASN A 109 13.64 5.85 1.32
CA ASN A 109 13.38 4.93 0.21
C ASN A 109 14.31 5.18 -0.98
N PHE A 110 14.63 6.45 -1.28
CA PHE A 110 15.51 6.80 -2.41
C PHE A 110 16.93 6.23 -2.24
N LEU A 111 17.50 6.30 -1.04
CA LEU A 111 18.78 5.63 -0.74
C LEU A 111 18.68 4.11 -0.96
N LEU A 112 17.59 3.51 -0.51
CA LEU A 112 17.36 2.07 -0.62
C LEU A 112 17.17 1.63 -2.09
N ASP A 113 16.58 2.46 -2.94
CA ASP A 113 16.48 2.21 -4.38
C ASP A 113 17.87 2.03 -5.02
N HIS A 114 18.83 2.90 -4.67
CA HIS A 114 20.22 2.80 -5.13
C HIS A 114 20.93 1.58 -4.55
N LEU A 115 20.73 1.27 -3.26
CA LEU A 115 21.33 0.09 -2.62
C LEU A 115 20.82 -1.22 -3.23
N ALA A 116 19.59 -1.23 -3.74
CA ALA A 116 19.04 -2.37 -4.47
C ALA A 116 19.57 -2.46 -5.91
N GLY A 117 20.35 -1.49 -6.38
CA GLY A 117 20.91 -1.47 -7.75
C GLY A 117 19.91 -1.10 -8.82
N ALA A 118 18.79 -0.44 -8.48
CA ALA A 118 17.84 0.03 -9.47
C ALA A 118 18.44 1.18 -10.31
N ALA A 119 18.16 1.17 -11.61
CA ALA A 119 18.35 2.35 -12.44
C ALA A 119 17.30 3.39 -12.07
N VAL A 120 17.68 4.66 -12.03
CA VAL A 120 16.79 5.75 -11.64
C VAL A 120 16.82 6.84 -12.70
N SER A 121 15.64 7.35 -13.07
CA SER A 121 15.48 8.57 -13.87
C SER A 121 14.52 9.51 -13.15
N CYS A 122 14.99 10.69 -12.80
CA CYS A 122 14.19 11.72 -12.14
C CYS A 122 13.60 12.68 -13.17
N TYR A 123 12.33 13.03 -13.01
CA TYR A 123 11.61 13.91 -13.92
C TYR A 123 10.92 15.04 -13.15
N PRO A 124 11.00 16.29 -13.65
CA PRO A 124 10.23 17.39 -13.09
C PRO A 124 8.73 17.06 -13.06
N LEU A 125 8.03 17.55 -12.02
CA LEU A 125 6.61 17.24 -11.79
C LEU A 125 5.75 17.39 -13.05
N LYS A 126 5.90 18.50 -13.78
CA LYS A 126 5.10 18.78 -14.98
C LYS A 126 5.33 17.75 -16.09
N GLN A 127 6.57 17.33 -16.31
CA GLN A 127 6.91 16.33 -17.30
C GLN A 127 6.37 14.96 -16.88
N TYR A 128 6.57 14.60 -15.62
CA TYR A 128 6.11 13.33 -15.07
C TYR A 128 4.57 13.19 -15.21
N VAL A 129 3.81 14.17 -14.76
CA VAL A 129 2.34 14.09 -14.76
C VAL A 129 1.77 14.05 -16.18
N ASN A 130 2.32 14.87 -17.09
CA ASN A 130 1.73 15.02 -18.42
C ASN A 130 2.20 13.98 -19.45
N HIS A 131 3.33 13.30 -19.21
CA HIS A 131 3.97 12.45 -20.21
C HIS A 131 4.41 11.08 -19.66
N LEU A 132 3.85 10.62 -18.54
CA LEU A 132 4.28 9.38 -17.91
C LEU A 132 4.20 8.16 -18.85
N ASP A 133 3.12 8.05 -19.62
CA ASP A 133 2.95 6.95 -20.60
C ASP A 133 3.96 7.02 -21.74
N ASP A 134 4.33 8.23 -22.18
CA ASP A 134 5.36 8.44 -23.18
C ASP A 134 6.75 8.06 -22.64
N LEU A 135 7.03 8.42 -21.39
CA LEU A 135 8.26 8.03 -20.71
C LEU A 135 8.38 6.51 -20.58
N PHE A 136 7.30 5.83 -20.19
CA PHE A 136 7.31 4.37 -20.16
C PHE A 136 7.59 3.75 -21.54
N ARG A 137 6.95 4.25 -22.59
CA ARG A 137 7.19 3.76 -23.97
C ARG A 137 8.63 3.99 -24.39
N GLN A 138 9.20 5.16 -24.15
CA GLN A 138 10.61 5.47 -24.47
C GLN A 138 11.56 4.49 -23.77
N TRP A 139 11.33 4.19 -22.50
CA TRP A 139 12.18 3.25 -21.79
C TRP A 139 11.96 1.79 -22.21
N GLN A 140 10.74 1.39 -22.55
CA GLN A 140 10.51 0.06 -23.15
C GLN A 140 11.27 -0.09 -24.47
N GLU A 141 11.21 0.91 -25.34
CA GLU A 141 11.96 0.94 -26.62
C GLU A 141 13.47 0.92 -26.38
N HIS A 142 13.96 1.71 -25.41
CA HIS A 142 15.37 1.72 -25.03
C HIS A 142 15.87 0.32 -24.61
N TYR A 143 15.13 -0.39 -23.78
CA TYR A 143 15.48 -1.74 -23.36
C TYR A 143 15.30 -2.77 -24.49
N ALA A 144 14.29 -2.61 -25.33
CA ALA A 144 14.08 -3.50 -26.48
C ALA A 144 15.25 -3.46 -27.46
N VAL A 145 15.83 -2.29 -27.74
CA VAL A 145 17.06 -2.15 -28.58
C VAL A 145 18.23 -2.91 -27.96
N GLN A 146 18.28 -3.06 -26.66
CA GLN A 146 19.30 -3.84 -25.95
C GLN A 146 18.96 -5.35 -25.86
N GLY A 147 17.90 -5.79 -26.53
CA GLY A 147 17.43 -7.20 -26.49
C GLY A 147 16.72 -7.59 -25.19
N ARG A 148 16.30 -6.61 -24.38
CA ARG A 148 15.62 -6.83 -23.10
C ARG A 148 14.12 -6.60 -23.22
N LYS A 149 13.35 -7.32 -22.41
CA LYS A 149 11.89 -7.20 -22.37
C LYS A 149 11.44 -6.58 -21.07
N ALA A 150 10.94 -5.34 -21.13
CA ALA A 150 10.55 -4.55 -19.97
C ALA A 150 9.04 -4.59 -19.73
N LEU A 151 8.62 -5.00 -18.52
CA LEU A 151 7.24 -4.91 -18.04
C LEU A 151 7.02 -3.56 -17.37
N VAL A 152 6.01 -2.83 -17.80
CA VAL A 152 5.52 -1.65 -17.07
C VAL A 152 4.64 -2.12 -15.91
N VAL A 153 5.06 -1.77 -14.71
CA VAL A 153 4.31 -1.98 -13.46
C VAL A 153 3.67 -0.63 -13.08
N PRO A 154 2.36 -0.52 -13.06
CA PRO A 154 1.71 0.76 -12.79
C PRO A 154 1.99 1.27 -11.37
N THR A 155 1.70 2.55 -11.14
CA THR A 155 1.87 3.20 -9.82
C THR A 155 1.30 2.33 -8.71
N GLY A 156 2.15 1.99 -7.74
CA GLY A 156 1.75 1.19 -6.58
C GLY A 156 1.44 -0.28 -6.90
N GLY A 157 1.75 -0.79 -8.10
CA GLY A 157 1.35 -2.13 -8.53
C GLY A 157 -0.16 -2.31 -8.53
N SER A 158 -0.89 -1.27 -8.97
CA SER A 158 -2.36 -1.21 -8.88
C SER A 158 -2.98 -1.51 -10.25
N ASP A 159 -3.22 -2.78 -10.49
CA ASP A 159 -3.88 -3.37 -11.65
C ASP A 159 -4.53 -4.70 -11.27
N GLY A 160 -5.11 -5.39 -12.25
CA GLY A 160 -5.74 -6.69 -12.06
C GLY A 160 -4.79 -7.80 -11.62
N ILE A 161 -3.48 -7.70 -11.89
CA ILE A 161 -2.49 -8.68 -11.42
C ILE A 161 -2.17 -8.41 -9.95
N GLY A 162 -1.85 -7.16 -9.60
CA GLY A 162 -1.52 -6.77 -8.24
C GLY A 162 -2.68 -6.93 -7.25
N ALA A 163 -3.92 -6.90 -7.71
CA ALA A 163 -5.11 -7.11 -6.86
C ALA A 163 -5.07 -8.45 -6.12
N TRP A 164 -4.48 -9.49 -6.71
CA TRP A 164 -4.35 -10.81 -6.09
C TRP A 164 -3.63 -10.79 -4.75
N GLY A 165 -2.70 -9.87 -4.56
CA GLY A 165 -1.98 -9.74 -3.28
C GLY A 165 -2.90 -9.50 -2.10
N TYR A 166 -3.95 -8.70 -2.30
CA TYR A 166 -4.92 -8.42 -1.24
C TYR A 166 -6.17 -9.31 -1.29
N ILE A 167 -6.46 -9.93 -2.42
CA ILE A 167 -7.41 -11.05 -2.47
C ILE A 167 -6.88 -12.17 -1.56
N ALA A 168 -5.60 -12.52 -1.66
CA ALA A 168 -4.97 -13.52 -0.79
C ALA A 168 -4.92 -13.08 0.69
N ALA A 169 -4.68 -11.80 0.97
CA ALA A 169 -4.71 -11.28 2.34
C ALA A 169 -6.09 -11.42 3.01
N CYS A 170 -7.18 -11.39 2.24
CA CYS A 170 -8.52 -11.62 2.78
C CYS A 170 -8.72 -13.06 3.26
N GLU A 171 -8.06 -14.04 2.65
CA GLU A 171 -8.07 -15.42 3.15
C GLU A 171 -7.37 -15.51 4.52
N GLU A 172 -6.29 -14.72 4.74
CA GLU A 172 -5.67 -14.61 6.06
C GLU A 172 -6.64 -13.97 7.06
N LEU A 173 -7.31 -12.87 6.68
CA LEU A 173 -8.28 -12.20 7.55
C LEU A 173 -9.45 -13.09 7.94
N VAL A 174 -9.93 -13.99 7.06
CA VAL A 174 -10.95 -14.99 7.42
C VAL A 174 -10.46 -15.90 8.55
N ARG A 175 -9.20 -16.35 8.48
CA ARG A 175 -8.60 -17.17 9.54
C ARG A 175 -8.39 -16.38 10.83
N ASP A 176 -7.92 -15.12 10.70
CA ASP A 176 -7.73 -14.22 11.83
C ASP A 176 -9.05 -13.94 12.55
N PHE A 177 -10.12 -13.63 11.81
CA PHE A 177 -11.45 -13.37 12.38
C PHE A 177 -11.97 -14.56 13.18
N LYS A 178 -11.80 -15.77 12.63
CA LYS A 178 -12.16 -16.99 13.33
C LYS A 178 -11.34 -17.18 14.60
N THR A 179 -10.03 -16.91 14.55
CA THR A 179 -9.13 -17.10 15.68
C THR A 179 -9.44 -16.16 16.83
N TYR A 180 -9.78 -14.91 16.53
CA TYR A 180 -10.02 -13.87 17.52
C TYR A 180 -11.50 -13.61 17.85
N GLY A 181 -12.41 -14.40 17.29
CA GLY A 181 -13.84 -14.26 17.53
C GLY A 181 -14.40 -12.94 17.02
N ILE A 182 -13.95 -12.50 15.83
CA ILE A 182 -14.45 -11.32 15.15
C ILE A 182 -15.60 -11.74 14.24
N GLU A 183 -16.82 -11.39 14.62
CA GLU A 183 -18.02 -11.77 13.87
C GLU A 183 -18.23 -10.89 12.64
N ARG A 184 -17.92 -9.61 12.78
CA ARG A 184 -17.98 -8.58 11.72
C ARG A 184 -16.98 -7.48 12.04
N ALA A 185 -16.37 -6.90 11.00
CA ALA A 185 -15.48 -5.76 11.16
C ALA A 185 -15.64 -4.70 10.06
N HIS A 186 -15.14 -3.49 10.33
CA HIS A 186 -14.76 -2.54 9.31
C HIS A 186 -13.25 -2.68 9.05
N VAL A 187 -12.87 -2.94 7.80
CA VAL A 187 -11.46 -3.04 7.38
C VAL A 187 -11.05 -1.73 6.71
N ILE A 188 -10.10 -1.04 7.30
CA ILE A 188 -9.69 0.31 6.92
C ILE A 188 -8.29 0.26 6.31
N THR A 189 -8.10 0.88 5.15
CA THR A 189 -6.79 1.02 4.51
C THR A 189 -6.58 2.42 3.97
N ALA A 190 -5.33 2.88 3.96
CA ALA A 190 -4.96 4.07 3.19
C ALA A 190 -5.12 3.78 1.69
N THR A 191 -5.79 4.66 0.96
CA THR A 191 -5.87 4.57 -0.50
C THR A 191 -5.13 5.73 -1.15
N GLY A 192 -4.04 5.40 -1.87
CA GLY A 192 -3.15 6.35 -2.56
C GLY A 192 -2.83 5.93 -3.99
N SER A 193 -3.17 4.69 -4.37
CA SER A 193 -3.11 4.18 -5.75
C SER A 193 -4.24 3.18 -6.05
N GLY A 194 -5.15 2.97 -5.11
CA GLY A 194 -6.35 2.13 -5.26
C GLY A 194 -6.16 0.63 -5.09
N GLY A 195 -5.07 0.05 -5.57
CA GLY A 195 -4.96 -1.41 -5.73
C GLY A 195 -4.98 -2.24 -4.43
N THR A 196 -4.61 -1.69 -3.26
CA THR A 196 -4.80 -2.37 -1.97
C THR A 196 -6.28 -2.47 -1.63
N GLN A 197 -6.99 -1.36 -1.77
CA GLN A 197 -8.43 -1.30 -1.57
C GLN A 197 -9.17 -2.20 -2.55
N THR A 198 -8.78 -2.19 -3.84
CA THR A 198 -9.37 -3.09 -4.86
C THR A 198 -9.23 -4.54 -4.46
N GLY A 199 -8.02 -4.97 -4.09
CA GLY A 199 -7.77 -6.36 -3.69
C GLY A 199 -8.53 -6.76 -2.42
N LEU A 200 -8.61 -5.88 -1.41
CA LEU A 200 -9.40 -6.09 -0.20
C LEU A 200 -10.91 -6.18 -0.52
N THR A 201 -11.43 -5.30 -1.37
CA THR A 201 -12.85 -5.27 -1.74
C THR A 201 -13.26 -6.53 -2.52
N LEU A 202 -12.47 -6.92 -3.53
CA LEU A 202 -12.65 -8.18 -4.26
C LEU A 202 -12.50 -9.39 -3.34
N GLY A 203 -11.44 -9.42 -2.55
CA GLY A 203 -11.13 -10.52 -1.65
C GLY A 203 -12.18 -10.73 -0.57
N ALA A 204 -12.72 -9.65 -0.01
CA ALA A 204 -13.81 -9.72 0.97
C ALA A 204 -15.06 -10.40 0.37
N ALA A 205 -15.41 -10.05 -0.87
CA ALA A 205 -16.54 -10.68 -1.57
C ALA A 205 -16.25 -12.15 -1.93
N LEU A 206 -15.07 -12.43 -2.50
CA LEU A 206 -14.67 -13.79 -2.93
C LEU A 206 -14.57 -14.78 -1.77
N HIS A 207 -14.02 -14.35 -0.64
CA HIS A 207 -13.85 -15.19 0.55
C HIS A 207 -15.01 -15.10 1.54
N LYS A 208 -16.04 -14.31 1.21
CA LYS A 208 -17.19 -14.06 2.10
C LYS A 208 -16.72 -13.58 3.49
N LEU A 209 -15.69 -12.75 3.51
CA LEU A 209 -15.22 -12.12 4.74
C LEU A 209 -16.34 -11.23 5.31
N PRO A 210 -16.76 -11.39 6.56
CA PRO A 210 -17.81 -10.56 7.14
C PRO A 210 -17.26 -9.17 7.50
N ALA A 211 -16.88 -8.41 6.48
CA ALA A 211 -16.28 -7.10 6.65
C ALA A 211 -16.78 -6.10 5.60
N THR A 212 -16.86 -4.83 6.02
CA THR A 212 -17.00 -3.69 5.12
C THR A 212 -15.63 -3.05 4.93
N VAL A 213 -15.17 -2.97 3.67
CA VAL A 213 -13.86 -2.40 3.34
C VAL A 213 -13.99 -0.91 3.03
N TRP A 214 -13.14 -0.10 3.65
CA TRP A 214 -13.07 1.34 3.47
C TRP A 214 -11.66 1.76 3.04
N GLY A 215 -11.58 2.57 1.99
CA GLY A 215 -10.35 3.28 1.63
C GLY A 215 -10.41 4.70 2.19
N ILE A 216 -9.43 5.09 3.00
CA ILE A 216 -9.28 6.51 3.38
C ILE A 216 -8.38 7.16 2.34
N ASN A 217 -8.94 8.15 1.63
CA ASN A 217 -8.22 8.94 0.63
C ASN A 217 -7.11 9.77 1.29
N VAL A 218 -5.89 9.67 0.75
CA VAL A 218 -4.72 10.38 1.27
C VAL A 218 -3.98 11.23 0.21
N CYS A 219 -4.53 11.35 -1.01
CA CYS A 219 -3.80 12.07 -2.08
C CYS A 219 -4.64 12.61 -3.25
N ASP A 220 -5.90 12.21 -3.41
CA ASP A 220 -6.75 12.59 -4.55
C ASP A 220 -8.18 12.93 -4.06
N ASP A 221 -9.22 12.48 -4.72
CA ASP A 221 -10.62 12.62 -4.30
C ASP A 221 -11.37 11.28 -4.26
N GLU A 222 -12.57 11.29 -3.69
CA GLU A 222 -13.44 10.13 -3.56
C GLU A 222 -13.79 9.55 -4.94
N THR A 223 -14.18 10.38 -5.89
CA THR A 223 -14.61 9.98 -7.24
C THR A 223 -13.49 9.24 -7.95
N TYR A 224 -12.28 9.80 -7.91
CA TYR A 224 -11.10 9.17 -8.50
C TYR A 224 -10.88 7.75 -7.96
N PHE A 225 -10.97 7.54 -6.65
CA PHE A 225 -10.73 6.21 -6.08
C PHE A 225 -11.89 5.24 -6.27
N LEU A 226 -13.13 5.70 -6.32
CA LEU A 226 -14.27 4.86 -6.71
C LEU A 226 -14.09 4.34 -8.15
N ASP A 227 -13.75 5.21 -9.09
CA ASP A 227 -13.48 4.86 -10.49
C ASP A 227 -12.24 3.95 -10.61
N LYS A 228 -11.19 4.23 -9.84
CA LYS A 228 -9.96 3.43 -9.84
C LYS A 228 -10.22 2.01 -9.36
N VAL A 229 -10.95 1.83 -8.27
CA VAL A 229 -11.31 0.49 -7.76
C VAL A 229 -12.19 -0.25 -8.77
N ALA A 230 -13.14 0.43 -9.39
CA ALA A 230 -14.00 -0.17 -10.42
C ALA A 230 -13.19 -0.59 -11.65
N SER A 231 -12.26 0.26 -12.12
CA SER A 231 -11.39 -0.02 -13.26
C SER A 231 -10.42 -1.18 -12.99
N ASP A 232 -9.75 -1.21 -11.83
CA ASP A 232 -8.84 -2.29 -11.46
C ASP A 232 -9.58 -3.63 -11.29
N ALA A 233 -10.79 -3.60 -10.73
CA ALA A 233 -11.64 -4.77 -10.62
C ALA A 233 -12.11 -5.28 -12.00
N ALA A 234 -12.41 -4.37 -12.93
CA ALA A 234 -12.75 -4.73 -14.31
C ALA A 234 -11.54 -5.35 -15.04
N ASP A 235 -10.34 -4.79 -14.84
CA ASP A 235 -9.10 -5.36 -15.38
C ASP A 235 -8.84 -6.76 -14.80
N TRP A 236 -9.06 -6.96 -13.50
CA TRP A 236 -8.94 -8.26 -12.85
C TRP A 236 -9.92 -9.27 -13.47
N ARG A 237 -11.22 -8.94 -13.62
CA ARG A 237 -12.22 -9.82 -14.23
C ARG A 237 -11.87 -10.20 -15.67
N ARG A 238 -11.37 -9.22 -16.45
CA ARG A 238 -10.97 -9.46 -17.85
C ARG A 238 -9.79 -10.43 -17.94
N ARG A 239 -8.83 -10.34 -17.03
CA ARG A 239 -7.64 -11.19 -17.01
C ARG A 239 -7.92 -12.61 -16.50
N TYR A 240 -8.89 -12.74 -15.61
CA TYR A 240 -9.21 -13.98 -14.89
C TYR A 240 -10.71 -14.33 -15.01
N PRO A 241 -11.18 -14.59 -16.25
CA PRO A 241 -12.60 -14.84 -16.52
C PRO A 241 -13.13 -16.13 -15.87
N GLU A 242 -12.24 -17.03 -15.45
CA GLU A 242 -12.55 -18.27 -14.72
C GLU A 242 -12.78 -18.04 -13.22
N ALA A 243 -12.41 -16.89 -12.70
CA ALA A 243 -12.67 -16.55 -11.30
C ALA A 243 -14.17 -16.29 -11.06
N PRO A 244 -14.69 -16.56 -9.85
CA PRO A 244 -16.08 -16.27 -9.55
C PRO A 244 -16.42 -14.80 -9.77
N ASP A 245 -17.53 -14.55 -10.47
CA ASP A 245 -18.05 -13.18 -10.55
C ASP A 245 -18.70 -12.80 -9.22
N VAL A 246 -18.27 -11.68 -8.65
CA VAL A 246 -18.75 -11.15 -7.39
C VAL A 246 -19.09 -9.67 -7.52
N ALA A 247 -20.21 -9.29 -6.93
CA ALA A 247 -20.54 -7.87 -6.79
C ALA A 247 -19.64 -7.25 -5.73
N ILE A 248 -19.15 -6.05 -6.01
CA ILE A 248 -18.34 -5.25 -5.09
C ILE A 248 -18.99 -3.88 -4.89
N GLU A 249 -18.81 -3.32 -3.71
CA GLU A 249 -19.25 -1.98 -3.35
C GLU A 249 -18.06 -1.21 -2.78
N PRO A 250 -17.29 -0.50 -3.62
CA PRO A 250 -16.18 0.32 -3.14
C PRO A 250 -16.68 1.44 -2.23
N ARG A 251 -15.99 1.69 -1.13
CA ARG A 251 -16.31 2.76 -0.19
C ARG A 251 -15.05 3.57 0.09
N VAL A 252 -15.13 4.86 -0.12
CA VAL A 252 -14.04 5.80 0.09
C VAL A 252 -14.47 6.83 1.13
N LEU A 253 -13.55 7.18 2.02
CA LEU A 253 -13.69 8.27 2.98
C LEU A 253 -12.73 9.37 2.56
N ASP A 254 -13.27 10.53 2.25
CA ASP A 254 -12.54 11.72 1.81
C ASP A 254 -12.38 12.74 2.95
N GLY A 255 -11.59 13.81 2.69
CA GLY A 255 -11.34 14.88 3.65
C GLY A 255 -10.08 14.69 4.49
N TYR A 256 -9.28 13.65 4.24
CA TYR A 256 -8.08 13.31 5.02
C TYR A 256 -6.75 13.48 4.27
N VAL A 257 -6.78 14.12 3.10
CA VAL A 257 -5.58 14.42 2.29
C VAL A 257 -4.66 15.43 2.99
N GLY A 258 -5.25 16.35 3.77
CA GLY A 258 -4.52 17.46 4.38
C GLY A 258 -4.00 18.44 3.31
N PRO A 259 -2.80 19.03 3.51
CA PRO A 259 -2.26 20.02 2.57
C PRO A 259 -1.94 19.46 1.17
N GLY A 260 -1.85 18.15 1.02
CA GLY A 260 -1.58 17.48 -0.25
C GLY A 260 -0.80 16.17 -0.11
N TYR A 261 -0.50 15.55 -1.26
CA TYR A 261 0.27 14.32 -1.28
C TYR A 261 1.67 14.52 -0.66
N ALA A 262 2.06 13.61 0.22
CA ALA A 262 3.33 13.59 0.94
C ALA A 262 3.57 14.79 1.89
N VAL A 263 2.56 15.63 2.11
CA VAL A 263 2.61 16.71 3.11
C VAL A 263 1.61 16.36 4.23
N ALA A 264 2.06 16.37 5.47
CA ALA A 264 1.24 16.08 6.64
C ALA A 264 1.16 17.29 7.56
N ASP A 265 -0.03 17.49 8.16
CA ASP A 265 -0.22 18.49 9.20
C ASP A 265 0.50 18.08 10.50
N PRO A 266 0.86 19.03 11.38
CA PRO A 266 1.55 18.74 12.63
C PRO A 266 0.85 17.69 13.51
N GLU A 267 -0.46 17.66 13.50
CA GLU A 267 -1.30 16.74 14.28
C GLU A 267 -1.07 15.28 13.86
N ILE A 268 -0.72 15.02 12.58
CA ILE A 268 -0.39 13.68 12.10
C ILE A 268 0.92 13.20 12.73
N PHE A 269 1.94 14.06 12.82
CA PHE A 269 3.20 13.72 13.46
C PHE A 269 3.04 13.48 14.97
N GLU A 270 2.19 14.26 15.63
CA GLU A 270 1.86 14.08 17.05
C GLU A 270 1.14 12.74 17.27
N LEU A 271 0.15 12.41 16.43
CA LEU A 271 -0.57 11.13 16.48
C LEU A 271 0.35 9.94 16.27
N ILE A 272 1.27 10.01 15.29
CA ILE A 272 2.25 8.94 15.04
C ILE A 272 3.14 8.75 16.27
N ALA A 273 3.64 9.85 16.86
CA ALA A 273 4.48 9.78 18.05
C ALA A 273 3.70 9.24 19.27
N GLU A 274 2.43 9.59 19.39
CA GLU A 274 1.56 9.12 20.47
C GLU A 274 1.25 7.62 20.32
N LEU A 275 0.89 7.15 19.12
CA LEU A 275 0.67 5.74 18.85
C LEU A 275 1.96 4.92 19.10
N GLY A 276 3.12 5.49 18.73
CA GLY A 276 4.42 4.90 19.03
C GLY A 276 4.65 4.68 20.52
N ARG A 277 4.31 5.66 21.36
CA ARG A 277 4.39 5.54 22.83
C ARG A 277 3.33 4.63 23.42
N LEU A 278 2.16 4.60 22.80
CA LEU A 278 1.01 3.85 23.31
C LEU A 278 1.10 2.37 22.97
N GLU A 279 1.43 2.00 21.73
CA GLU A 279 1.35 0.64 21.22
C GLU A 279 2.68 0.11 20.65
N GLY A 280 3.74 0.91 20.60
CA GLY A 280 4.99 0.55 19.95
C GLY A 280 4.87 0.45 18.42
N LEU A 281 3.90 1.12 17.82
CA LEU A 281 3.64 1.14 16.38
C LEU A 281 4.03 2.49 15.79
N VAL A 282 4.76 2.48 14.68
CA VAL A 282 5.15 3.70 13.96
C VAL A 282 4.50 3.70 12.58
N LEU A 283 3.58 4.63 12.38
CA LEU A 283 2.96 4.91 11.08
C LEU A 283 3.82 5.89 10.28
N ASP A 284 3.62 5.95 8.97
CA ASP A 284 4.26 6.96 8.12
C ASP A 284 3.36 8.21 7.97
N PRO A 285 3.92 9.41 7.79
CA PRO A 285 3.12 10.63 7.69
C PRO A 285 2.43 10.81 6.33
N VAL A 286 2.79 10.00 5.31
CA VAL A 286 2.24 10.14 3.94
C VAL A 286 0.92 9.40 3.78
N TYR A 287 0.84 8.17 4.27
CA TYR A 287 -0.27 7.26 4.04
C TYR A 287 -0.94 6.81 5.34
N THR A 288 -0.23 6.02 6.13
CA THR A 288 -0.82 5.32 7.28
C THR A 288 -1.18 6.25 8.42
N GLY A 289 -0.42 7.29 8.65
CA GLY A 289 -0.74 8.31 9.67
C GLY A 289 -2.01 9.07 9.34
N LYS A 290 -2.15 9.55 8.09
CA LYS A 290 -3.37 10.23 7.63
C LYS A 290 -4.60 9.31 7.69
N ALA A 291 -4.44 8.07 7.20
CA ALA A 291 -5.53 7.11 7.22
C ALA A 291 -5.94 6.70 8.65
N PHE A 292 -4.99 6.59 9.56
CA PHE A 292 -5.30 6.30 10.96
C PHE A 292 -6.01 7.47 11.63
N ALA A 293 -5.58 8.71 11.38
CA ALA A 293 -6.27 9.92 11.84
C ALA A 293 -7.71 9.99 11.30
N GLY A 294 -7.89 9.71 10.00
CA GLY A 294 -9.21 9.64 9.39
C GLY A 294 -10.09 8.55 10.00
N MET A 295 -9.52 7.37 10.27
CA MET A 295 -10.24 6.30 10.97
C MET A 295 -10.73 6.75 12.36
N LEU A 296 -9.88 7.42 13.13
CA LEU A 296 -10.24 7.93 14.46
C LEU A 296 -11.34 9.01 14.39
N ALA A 297 -11.26 9.92 13.42
CA ALA A 297 -12.29 10.92 13.18
C ALA A 297 -13.64 10.25 12.85
N GLU A 298 -13.65 9.25 11.98
CA GLU A 298 -14.86 8.53 11.58
C GLU A 298 -15.42 7.63 12.71
N ILE A 299 -14.58 7.13 13.62
CA ILE A 299 -15.03 6.51 14.87
C ILE A 299 -15.81 7.53 15.71
N GLY A 300 -15.24 8.73 15.88
CA GLY A 300 -15.91 9.82 16.64
C GLY A 300 -17.21 10.28 16.00
N ASN A 301 -17.33 10.19 14.67
CA ASN A 301 -18.55 10.52 13.91
C ASN A 301 -19.60 9.39 13.91
N GLY A 302 -19.34 8.24 14.54
CA GLY A 302 -20.25 7.09 14.56
C GLY A 302 -20.36 6.35 13.22
N ARG A 303 -19.41 6.54 12.29
CA ARG A 303 -19.43 5.91 10.94
C ARG A 303 -19.44 4.39 10.98
N PHE A 304 -18.83 3.81 12.00
CA PHE A 304 -18.61 2.37 12.10
C PHE A 304 -19.59 1.68 13.08
N GLU A 305 -20.70 2.33 13.39
CA GLU A 305 -21.76 1.72 14.19
C GLU A 305 -22.23 0.39 13.60
N GLY A 306 -22.66 -0.53 14.48
CA GLY A 306 -23.13 -1.87 14.10
C GLY A 306 -22.01 -2.93 13.97
N SER A 307 -20.75 -2.55 14.19
CA SER A 307 -19.62 -3.48 14.37
C SER A 307 -18.79 -3.11 15.59
N ARG A 308 -18.43 -4.10 16.39
CA ARG A 308 -17.54 -3.91 17.54
C ARG A 308 -16.08 -3.76 17.10
N ASP A 309 -15.71 -4.33 15.95
CA ASP A 309 -14.33 -4.52 15.53
C ASP A 309 -13.98 -3.62 14.34
N ILE A 310 -12.85 -2.95 14.42
CA ILE A 310 -12.26 -2.17 13.35
C ILE A 310 -10.84 -2.70 13.12
N VAL A 311 -10.52 -3.09 11.89
CA VAL A 311 -9.22 -3.60 11.49
C VAL A 311 -8.53 -2.57 10.62
N PHE A 312 -7.48 -1.95 11.12
CA PHE A 312 -6.62 -1.07 10.35
C PHE A 312 -5.51 -1.88 9.65
N VAL A 313 -5.38 -1.73 8.34
CA VAL A 313 -4.29 -2.37 7.58
C VAL A 313 -3.06 -1.45 7.62
N HIS A 314 -2.08 -1.80 8.44
CA HIS A 314 -0.81 -1.08 8.49
C HIS A 314 0.05 -1.45 7.27
N THR A 315 -0.02 -0.63 6.23
CA THR A 315 0.60 -0.90 4.93
C THR A 315 2.11 -0.67 4.87
N GLY A 316 2.76 -0.41 6.01
CA GLY A 316 4.19 -0.13 6.10
C GLY A 316 4.51 1.37 6.00
N GLY A 317 5.67 1.70 5.45
CA GLY A 317 6.07 3.09 5.20
C GLY A 317 7.16 3.63 6.13
N ILE A 318 7.75 2.81 7.00
CA ILE A 318 8.73 3.23 8.02
C ILE A 318 9.89 4.06 7.43
N PHE A 319 10.37 3.73 6.23
CA PHE A 319 11.47 4.46 5.61
C PHE A 319 11.09 5.87 5.16
N GLY A 320 9.79 6.15 4.94
CA GLY A 320 9.28 7.49 4.64
C GLY A 320 9.22 8.42 5.85
N VAL A 321 9.42 7.89 7.07
CA VAL A 321 9.46 8.69 8.30
C VAL A 321 10.74 9.53 8.37
N PHE A 322 11.88 8.95 8.01
CA PHE A 322 13.18 9.58 8.17
C PHE A 322 13.35 10.87 7.35
N PRO A 323 12.97 10.93 6.06
CA PRO A 323 13.00 12.17 5.29
C PRO A 323 12.09 13.28 5.84
N GLN A 324 11.09 12.91 6.64
CA GLN A 324 10.16 13.86 7.25
C GLN A 324 10.39 14.07 8.77
N ARG A 325 11.57 13.70 9.26
CA ARG A 325 11.94 13.78 10.69
C ARG A 325 11.74 15.17 11.32
N SER A 326 11.87 16.22 10.53
CA SER A 326 11.67 17.60 11.00
C SER A 326 10.22 17.90 11.40
N GLY A 327 9.24 17.10 10.94
CA GLY A 327 7.84 17.22 11.37
C GLY A 327 7.59 16.73 12.80
N PHE A 328 8.47 15.86 13.31
CA PHE A 328 8.38 15.37 14.68
C PHE A 328 9.01 16.37 15.66
N ASN A 329 8.20 16.95 16.54
CA ASN A 329 8.68 17.80 17.64
C ASN A 329 9.25 16.91 18.75
N ILE A 330 10.44 16.34 18.53
CA ILE A 330 11.13 15.51 19.52
C ILE A 330 11.92 16.47 20.43
N ALA A 331 11.34 16.82 21.57
CA ALA A 331 12.13 17.42 22.65
C ALA A 331 13.20 16.38 23.04
N MET A 332 14.46 16.65 22.73
CA MET A 332 15.56 15.90 23.33
C MET A 332 15.44 16.06 24.84
N ALA A 333 15.02 15.01 25.53
CA ALA A 333 15.08 15.00 26.98
C ALA A 333 16.55 15.24 27.34
N ASN A 334 16.86 16.43 27.85
CA ASN A 334 18.15 16.68 28.45
C ASN A 334 18.32 15.61 29.52
N ALA A 335 19.31 14.72 29.31
CA ALA A 335 19.71 13.77 30.33
C ALA A 335 20.10 14.59 31.56
N GLN A 336 19.22 14.62 32.58
CA GLN A 336 19.54 15.10 33.91
C GLN A 336 20.30 14.00 34.66
#